data_cc0e0777d881a6471366ee2d8f741e62
#
_entry.id   cc0e0777d881a6471366ee2d8f741e62
#
_cell.length_a   1.000
_cell.length_b   1.000
_cell.length_c   1.000
_cell.angle_alpha   90.00
_cell.angle_beta   90.00
_cell.angle_gamma   90.00
#
_symmetry.space_group_name_H-M   'P 1'
#
loop_
_entity.id
_entity.type
_entity.pdbx_description
1 polymer ?
#
loop_
_entity_poly.entity_id
_entity_poly.type
_entity_poly.pdbx_seq_one_letter_code
_entity_poly.pdbx_strand_id
1 'polypeptide(L)'
;MRILIISQYFYPENFRINDLCYGLKDNGHKITVLTGKPNYPKGSFYKGYNFFNKGFEVINGINVYRSKLIPRGSGNGIRLFINYISFTFFGILKLFFLNEKKFDKIFVYAPSPITVGYIGGVASFLFRSKAYLWVHDLWPESVKDAGGITNKNILSLVNIMTKSIYSFYDTILVQSPRFKDYLLDQGVSLNKIVYYPYYAENFYNIVEP
;
A
#
# COMPACT_ATOMS: atom_id res chain seq x y z
N MET A 1 13.52 -8.90 13.02
CA MET A 1 13.20 -9.33 11.65
C MET A 1 13.52 -8.21 10.67
N ARG A 2 13.77 -8.55 9.41
CA ARG A 2 13.88 -7.59 8.28
C ARG A 2 12.55 -7.55 7.57
N ILE A 3 11.90 -6.40 7.54
CA ILE A 3 10.55 -6.25 6.98
C ILE A 3 10.59 -5.24 5.84
N LEU A 4 10.10 -5.64 4.66
CA LEU A 4 9.83 -4.73 3.56
C LEU A 4 8.39 -4.24 3.65
N ILE A 5 8.23 -2.94 3.84
CA ILE A 5 6.94 -2.26 3.80
C ILE A 5 6.76 -1.65 2.41
N ILE A 6 5.62 -1.92 1.79
CA ILE A 6 5.28 -1.38 0.48
C ILE A 6 3.98 -0.58 0.63
N SER A 7 4.05 0.70 0.28
CA SER A 7 2.90 1.60 0.30
C SER A 7 3.09 2.69 -0.74
N GLN A 8 2.01 3.12 -1.39
CA GLN A 8 2.12 4.28 -2.29
C GLN A 8 2.44 5.56 -1.54
N TYR A 9 1.98 5.67 -0.29
CA TYR A 9 2.10 6.86 0.56
C TYR A 9 2.97 6.57 1.78
N PHE A 10 3.86 7.50 2.09
CA PHE A 10 4.71 7.48 3.28
C PHE A 10 5.15 8.91 3.61
N TYR A 11 5.72 9.11 4.80
CA TYR A 11 6.23 10.44 5.21
C TYR A 11 6.94 11.18 4.03
N PRO A 12 6.70 12.46 3.80
CA PRO A 12 6.01 13.44 4.66
C PRO A 12 4.46 13.45 4.52
N GLU A 13 3.88 12.53 3.76
CA GLU A 13 2.43 12.33 3.71
C GLU A 13 1.98 11.64 5.00
N ASN A 14 0.91 12.15 5.63
CA ASN A 14 0.45 11.65 6.92
C ASN A 14 -0.51 10.45 6.74
N PHE A 15 0.03 9.26 6.86
CA PHE A 15 -0.70 7.99 6.79
C PHE A 15 -0.31 7.07 7.95
N ARG A 16 -1.24 6.25 8.42
CA ARG A 16 -1.04 5.27 9.51
C ARG A 16 0.16 4.34 9.34
N ILE A 17 0.57 4.11 8.13
CA ILE A 17 1.76 3.28 7.85
C ILE A 17 3.03 3.89 8.42
N ASN A 18 3.10 5.22 8.59
CA ASN A 18 4.24 5.88 9.20
C ASN A 18 4.42 5.41 10.64
N ASP A 19 3.33 5.46 11.43
CA ASP A 19 3.35 5.08 12.85
C ASP A 19 3.65 3.60 13.02
N LEU A 20 3.06 2.75 12.15
CA LEU A 20 3.36 1.33 12.13
C LEU A 20 4.85 1.06 11.87
N CYS A 21 5.46 1.77 10.91
CA CYS A 21 6.88 1.62 10.60
C CYS A 21 7.77 2.04 11.77
N TYR A 22 7.44 3.15 12.44
CA TYR A 22 8.18 3.63 13.60
C TYR A 22 8.04 2.66 14.78
N GLY A 23 6.82 2.22 15.10
CA GLY A 23 6.59 1.25 16.18
C GLY A 23 7.29 -0.09 15.93
N LEU A 24 7.28 -0.62 14.71
CA LEU A 24 8.01 -1.83 14.37
C LEU A 24 9.53 -1.65 14.51
N LYS A 25 10.06 -0.50 14.09
CA LYS A 25 11.48 -0.17 14.26
C LYS A 25 11.86 -0.10 15.75
N ASP A 26 11.04 0.57 16.56
CA ASP A 26 11.29 0.74 18.00
C ASP A 26 11.22 -0.62 18.75
N ASN A 27 10.46 -1.57 18.21
CA ASN A 27 10.46 -2.97 18.64
C ASN A 27 11.63 -3.81 18.08
N GLY A 28 12.68 -3.17 17.57
CA GLY A 28 13.93 -3.82 17.13
C GLY A 28 13.87 -4.49 15.75
N HIS A 29 12.88 -4.16 14.92
CA HIS A 29 12.83 -4.67 13.54
C HIS A 29 13.59 -3.75 12.58
N LYS A 30 14.27 -4.34 11.59
CA LYS A 30 14.90 -3.59 10.50
C LYS A 30 13.86 -3.34 9.41
N ILE A 31 13.45 -2.09 9.26
CA ILE A 31 12.42 -1.69 8.32
C ILE A 31 13.05 -1.09 7.05
N THR A 32 12.58 -1.54 5.92
CA THR A 32 12.83 -0.93 4.60
C THR A 32 11.49 -0.57 4.00
N VAL A 33 11.32 0.65 3.53
CA VAL A 33 10.09 1.13 2.91
C VAL A 33 10.30 1.33 1.42
N LEU A 34 9.41 0.78 0.60
CA LEU A 34 9.26 1.11 -0.82
C LEU A 34 7.96 1.92 -0.98
N THR A 35 8.10 3.16 -1.42
CA THR A 35 6.98 4.10 -1.52
C THR A 35 7.07 4.97 -2.77
N GLY A 36 6.02 5.73 -3.04
CA GLY A 36 6.00 6.73 -4.10
C GLY A 36 6.70 8.04 -3.75
N LYS A 37 6.84 8.92 -4.73
CA LYS A 37 7.16 10.32 -4.50
C LYS A 37 5.95 11.00 -3.87
N PRO A 38 6.11 11.80 -2.78
CA PRO A 38 4.98 12.41 -2.10
C PRO A 38 4.27 13.43 -3.00
N ASN A 39 2.95 13.25 -3.11
CA ASN A 39 2.09 14.08 -3.95
C ASN A 39 0.64 14.22 -3.43
N TYR A 40 0.30 13.55 -2.35
CA TYR A 40 -1.02 13.62 -1.71
C TYR A 40 -1.01 14.62 -0.53
N PRO A 41 -2.05 15.46 -0.31
CA PRO A 41 -3.30 15.56 -1.10
C PRO A 41 -3.22 16.54 -2.28
N LYS A 42 -2.17 17.37 -2.37
CA LYS A 42 -2.08 18.52 -3.30
C LYS A 42 -2.10 18.16 -4.78
N GLY A 43 -1.82 16.91 -5.14
CA GLY A 43 -1.78 16.45 -6.51
C GLY A 43 -0.49 16.79 -7.27
N SER A 44 0.42 17.56 -6.69
CA SER A 44 1.76 17.87 -7.20
C SER A 44 2.83 17.36 -6.25
N PHE A 45 4.05 17.18 -6.71
CA PHE A 45 5.16 16.80 -5.84
C PHE A 45 5.38 17.82 -4.72
N TYR A 46 5.71 17.32 -3.55
CA TYR A 46 6.12 18.17 -2.43
C TYR A 46 7.42 18.91 -2.75
N LYS A 47 7.65 20.03 -2.08
CA LYS A 47 8.88 20.83 -2.22
C LYS A 47 10.11 19.94 -2.03
N GLY A 48 11.03 20.00 -2.97
CA GLY A 48 12.25 19.20 -2.95
C GLY A 48 12.12 17.79 -3.56
N TYR A 49 10.93 17.42 -4.07
CA TYR A 49 10.72 16.18 -4.81
C TYR A 49 10.35 16.46 -6.27
N ASN A 50 10.82 15.61 -7.16
CA ASN A 50 10.41 15.58 -8.55
C ASN A 50 10.50 14.15 -9.08
N PHE A 51 10.20 13.95 -10.36
CA PHE A 51 10.18 12.63 -10.97
C PHE A 51 11.55 11.91 -10.91
N PHE A 52 12.66 12.65 -10.97
CA PHE A 52 14.02 12.09 -11.14
C PHE A 52 14.84 12.03 -9.85
N ASN A 53 14.64 12.94 -8.91
CA ASN A 53 15.46 13.06 -7.70
C ASN A 53 14.99 12.15 -6.54
N LYS A 54 15.78 12.14 -5.44
CA LYS A 54 15.44 11.49 -4.16
C LYS A 54 14.89 10.06 -4.32
N GLY A 55 15.62 9.23 -5.04
CA GLY A 55 15.27 7.81 -5.20
C GLY A 55 15.52 6.95 -3.98
N PHE A 56 16.28 7.48 -3.00
CA PHE A 56 16.58 6.88 -1.70
C PHE A 56 16.79 7.99 -0.67
N GLU A 57 16.33 7.76 0.54
CA GLU A 57 16.59 8.63 1.71
C GLU A 57 16.48 7.79 3.00
N VAL A 58 17.02 8.32 4.09
CA VAL A 58 16.87 7.74 5.43
C VAL A 58 16.00 8.66 6.26
N ILE A 59 14.92 8.15 6.79
CA ILE A 59 13.94 8.90 7.60
C ILE A 59 13.80 8.20 8.95
N ASN A 60 14.15 8.90 10.02
CA ASN A 60 14.12 8.35 11.38
C ASN A 60 14.81 6.97 11.49
N GLY A 61 15.93 6.79 10.77
CA GLY A 61 16.69 5.54 10.73
C GLY A 61 16.06 4.41 9.89
N ILE A 62 14.99 4.70 9.13
CA ILE A 62 14.36 3.76 8.19
C ILE A 62 14.88 4.05 6.78
N ASN A 63 15.29 3.01 6.07
CA ASN A 63 15.64 3.09 4.66
C ASN A 63 14.40 3.24 3.79
N VAL A 64 14.26 4.36 3.09
CA VAL A 64 13.10 4.68 2.26
C VAL A 64 13.52 4.77 0.79
N TYR A 65 13.04 3.83 -0.01
CA TYR A 65 13.21 3.82 -1.47
C TYR A 65 11.97 4.43 -2.11
N ARG A 66 12.19 5.53 -2.84
CA ARG A 66 11.09 6.20 -3.55
C ARG A 66 11.06 5.80 -5.01
N SER A 67 9.95 5.21 -5.40
CA SER A 67 9.62 4.94 -6.79
C SER A 67 9.20 6.21 -7.51
N LYS A 68 9.46 6.25 -8.81
CA LYS A 68 8.83 7.23 -9.70
C LYS A 68 7.32 7.01 -9.74
N LEU A 69 6.59 8.06 -10.00
CA LEU A 69 5.16 8.03 -10.34
C LEU A 69 4.77 9.33 -11.04
N ILE A 70 3.67 9.32 -11.76
CA ILE A 70 3.05 10.53 -12.30
C ILE A 70 2.14 11.09 -11.20
N PRO A 71 2.28 12.37 -10.80
CA PRO A 71 1.47 12.96 -9.74
C PRO A 71 -0.03 12.89 -10.08
N ARG A 72 -0.85 12.75 -9.03
CA ARG A 72 -2.31 12.58 -9.17
C ARG A 72 -3.05 13.80 -9.75
N GLY A 73 -2.40 14.96 -9.84
CA GLY A 73 -2.96 16.18 -10.41
C GLY A 73 -4.22 16.63 -9.68
N SER A 74 -5.23 17.03 -10.43
CA SER A 74 -6.55 17.43 -9.91
C SER A 74 -7.34 16.30 -9.24
N GLY A 75 -6.84 15.06 -9.29
CA GLY A 75 -7.51 13.91 -8.69
C GLY A 75 -8.71 13.39 -9.49
N ASN A 76 -8.90 13.80 -10.75
CA ASN A 76 -9.92 13.20 -11.62
C ASN A 76 -9.57 11.73 -11.94
N GLY A 77 -10.56 10.93 -12.35
CA GLY A 77 -10.44 9.49 -12.52
C GLY A 77 -9.28 9.05 -13.41
N ILE A 78 -9.04 9.73 -14.55
CA ILE A 78 -7.94 9.41 -15.47
C ILE A 78 -6.58 9.71 -14.83
N ARG A 79 -6.44 10.86 -14.17
CA ARG A 79 -5.19 11.24 -13.49
C ARG A 79 -4.87 10.29 -12.34
N LEU A 80 -5.88 9.89 -11.57
CA LEU A 80 -5.73 8.89 -10.51
C LEU A 80 -5.31 7.54 -11.08
N PHE A 81 -5.94 7.09 -12.15
CA PHE A 81 -5.57 5.84 -12.81
C PHE A 81 -4.12 5.84 -13.27
N ILE A 82 -3.68 6.91 -13.98
CA ILE A 82 -2.29 7.07 -14.43
C ILE A 82 -1.33 7.10 -13.23
N ASN A 83 -1.68 7.81 -12.16
CA ASN A 83 -0.88 7.85 -10.93
C ASN A 83 -0.69 6.44 -10.36
N TYR A 84 -1.75 5.66 -10.25
CA TYR A 84 -1.74 4.32 -9.69
C TYR A 84 -0.94 3.32 -10.53
N ILE A 85 -1.17 3.31 -11.83
CA ILE A 85 -0.46 2.40 -12.74
C ILE A 85 1.02 2.78 -12.84
N SER A 86 1.34 4.08 -12.90
CA SER A 86 2.74 4.51 -12.94
C SER A 86 3.48 4.14 -11.66
N PHE A 87 2.86 4.28 -10.48
CA PHE A 87 3.45 3.83 -9.23
C PHE A 87 3.68 2.31 -9.22
N THR A 88 2.69 1.54 -9.64
CA THR A 88 2.79 0.08 -9.70
C THR A 88 3.94 -0.36 -10.61
N PHE A 89 3.99 0.19 -11.83
CA PHE A 89 5.04 -0.12 -12.80
C PHE A 89 6.44 0.23 -12.29
N PHE A 90 6.65 1.48 -11.89
CA PHE A 90 7.97 1.91 -11.41
C PHE A 90 8.31 1.32 -10.03
N GLY A 91 7.31 0.97 -9.21
CA GLY A 91 7.49 0.28 -7.94
C GLY A 91 8.05 -1.12 -8.13
N ILE A 92 7.51 -1.88 -9.09
CA ILE A 92 8.03 -3.20 -9.46
C ILE A 92 9.48 -3.08 -9.95
N LEU A 93 9.78 -2.13 -10.85
CA LEU A 93 11.15 -1.90 -11.29
C LEU A 93 12.07 -1.52 -10.13
N LYS A 94 11.59 -0.75 -9.16
CA LYS A 94 12.38 -0.30 -8.00
C LYS A 94 12.80 -1.45 -7.09
N LEU A 95 12.06 -2.57 -7.04
CA LEU A 95 12.44 -3.76 -6.27
C LEU A 95 13.83 -4.30 -6.63
N PHE A 96 14.19 -4.24 -7.91
CA PHE A 96 15.50 -4.70 -8.39
C PHE A 96 16.66 -3.83 -7.91
N PHE A 97 16.38 -2.60 -7.48
CA PHE A 97 17.37 -1.61 -7.02
C PHE A 97 17.38 -1.42 -5.50
N LEU A 98 16.72 -2.28 -4.74
CA LEU A 98 16.85 -2.31 -3.28
C LEU A 98 18.23 -2.87 -2.93
N ASN A 99 18.93 -2.26 -1.97
CA ASN A 99 20.22 -2.76 -1.49
C ASN A 99 20.05 -4.07 -0.70
N GLU A 100 19.00 -4.14 0.14
CA GLU A 100 18.65 -5.36 0.86
C GLU A 100 17.90 -6.32 -0.09
N LYS A 101 18.34 -7.58 -0.12
CA LYS A 101 17.73 -8.63 -0.96
C LYS A 101 17.11 -9.77 -0.17
N LYS A 102 17.20 -9.72 1.16
CA LYS A 102 16.63 -10.74 2.05
C LYS A 102 15.70 -10.09 3.06
N PHE A 103 14.43 -10.41 2.96
CA PHE A 103 13.40 -9.96 3.90
C PHE A 103 12.74 -11.17 4.56
N ASP A 104 12.43 -11.06 5.84
CA ASP A 104 11.73 -12.11 6.57
C ASP A 104 10.22 -12.03 6.31
N LYS A 105 9.72 -10.82 6.06
CA LYS A 105 8.30 -10.54 5.77
C LYS A 105 8.17 -9.37 4.79
N ILE A 106 7.10 -9.42 4.00
CA ILE A 106 6.66 -8.32 3.15
C ILE A 106 5.28 -7.87 3.63
N PHE A 107 5.13 -6.60 3.91
CA PHE A 107 3.88 -6.01 4.37
C PHE A 107 3.44 -4.91 3.41
N VAL A 108 2.25 -5.05 2.85
CA VAL A 108 1.68 -4.11 1.89
C VAL A 108 0.52 -3.36 2.52
N TYR A 109 0.65 -2.05 2.58
CA TYR A 109 -0.40 -1.15 3.03
C TYR A 109 -1.17 -0.61 1.83
N ALA A 110 -2.44 -0.99 1.72
CA ALA A 110 -3.30 -0.69 0.58
C ALA A 110 -4.53 0.16 0.98
N PRO A 111 -4.35 1.46 1.31
CA PRO A 111 -5.49 2.34 1.56
C PRO A 111 -6.29 2.61 0.27
N SER A 112 -5.62 2.90 -0.78
CA SER A 112 -6.02 3.01 -2.19
C SER A 112 -4.81 3.54 -2.95
N PRO A 113 -4.43 3.00 -4.08
CA PRO A 113 -5.11 1.95 -4.85
C PRO A 113 -4.74 0.53 -4.39
N ILE A 114 -5.61 -0.43 -4.66
CA ILE A 114 -5.30 -1.86 -4.43
C ILE A 114 -4.16 -2.36 -5.33
N THR A 115 -3.87 -1.69 -6.45
CA THR A 115 -2.81 -2.06 -7.41
C THR A 115 -1.40 -2.09 -6.80
N VAL A 116 -1.17 -1.42 -5.66
CA VAL A 116 0.06 -1.58 -4.85
C VAL A 116 0.32 -3.04 -4.49
N GLY A 117 -0.74 -3.85 -4.42
CA GLY A 117 -0.67 -5.28 -4.17
C GLY A 117 0.13 -6.06 -5.20
N TYR A 118 0.19 -5.63 -6.46
CA TYR A 118 1.07 -6.26 -7.45
C TYR A 118 2.55 -6.11 -7.10
N ILE A 119 2.95 -4.96 -6.56
CA ILE A 119 4.35 -4.75 -6.12
C ILE A 119 4.69 -5.75 -5.02
N GLY A 120 3.77 -5.97 -4.06
CA GLY A 120 3.95 -6.93 -2.98
C GLY A 120 4.00 -8.37 -3.46
N GLY A 121 3.14 -8.75 -4.41
CA GLY A 121 3.14 -10.08 -5.03
C GLY A 121 4.47 -10.37 -5.76
N VAL A 122 4.95 -9.43 -6.57
CA VAL A 122 6.27 -9.54 -7.23
C VAL A 122 7.41 -9.60 -6.21
N ALA A 123 7.34 -8.79 -5.15
CA ALA A 123 8.34 -8.79 -4.08
C ALA A 123 8.37 -10.14 -3.34
N SER A 124 7.20 -10.73 -3.06
CA SER A 124 7.07 -12.05 -2.43
C SER A 124 7.79 -13.13 -3.24
N PHE A 125 7.54 -13.15 -4.53
CA PHE A 125 8.20 -14.07 -5.46
C PHE A 125 9.73 -13.81 -5.54
N LEU A 126 10.13 -12.55 -5.74
CA LEU A 126 11.51 -12.16 -5.93
C LEU A 126 12.38 -12.44 -4.69
N PHE A 127 11.88 -12.17 -3.51
CA PHE A 127 12.60 -12.32 -2.25
C PHE A 127 12.28 -13.62 -1.50
N ARG A 128 11.40 -14.45 -2.05
CA ARG A 128 10.94 -15.73 -1.45
C ARG A 128 10.46 -15.54 0.00
N SER A 129 9.65 -14.53 0.23
CA SER A 129 9.19 -14.12 1.57
C SER A 129 7.67 -14.07 1.61
N LYS A 130 7.07 -14.48 2.74
CA LYS A 130 5.62 -14.39 2.93
C LYS A 130 5.14 -12.95 2.88
N ALA A 131 4.04 -12.74 2.15
CA ALA A 131 3.45 -11.43 1.93
C ALA A 131 2.11 -11.28 2.67
N TYR A 132 1.94 -10.12 3.27
CA TYR A 132 0.76 -9.68 4.02
C TYR A 132 0.19 -8.44 3.34
N LEU A 133 -1.10 -8.47 3.03
CA LEU A 133 -1.81 -7.33 2.43
C LEU A 133 -2.81 -6.75 3.42
N TRP A 134 -2.62 -5.50 3.82
CA TRP A 134 -3.58 -4.79 4.65
C TRP A 134 -4.51 -3.95 3.80
N VAL A 135 -5.76 -4.43 3.65
CA VAL A 135 -6.79 -3.86 2.79
C VAL A 135 -7.60 -2.82 3.56
N HIS A 136 -7.73 -1.63 2.99
CA HIS A 136 -8.50 -0.52 3.56
C HIS A 136 -9.67 -0.08 2.67
N ASP A 137 -9.60 -0.41 1.38
CA ASP A 137 -10.64 -0.14 0.39
C ASP A 137 -11.04 -1.43 -0.32
N LEU A 138 -12.33 -1.64 -0.47
CA LEU A 138 -12.89 -2.78 -1.19
C LEU A 138 -13.10 -2.41 -2.66
N TRP A 139 -12.29 -2.98 -3.53
CA TRP A 139 -12.41 -2.85 -4.97
C TRP A 139 -13.13 -4.10 -5.53
N PRO A 140 -14.07 -3.94 -6.50
CA PRO A 140 -14.40 -2.75 -7.29
C PRO A 140 -15.37 -1.74 -6.66
N GLU A 141 -15.95 -1.98 -5.48
CA GLU A 141 -16.98 -1.14 -4.87
C GLU A 141 -16.51 0.32 -4.70
N SER A 142 -15.32 0.53 -4.16
CA SER A 142 -14.75 1.88 -4.01
C SER A 142 -14.58 2.60 -5.35
N VAL A 143 -14.29 1.87 -6.42
CA VAL A 143 -14.18 2.43 -7.77
C VAL A 143 -15.55 2.83 -8.30
N LYS A 144 -16.59 2.05 -8.00
CA LYS A 144 -17.98 2.34 -8.36
C LYS A 144 -18.49 3.55 -7.57
N ASP A 145 -18.39 3.50 -6.24
CA ASP A 145 -19.09 4.42 -5.36
C ASP A 145 -18.35 5.78 -5.25
N ALA A 146 -17.04 5.76 -5.03
CA ALA A 146 -16.23 6.97 -4.94
C ALA A 146 -15.70 7.45 -6.31
N GLY A 147 -15.46 6.53 -7.24
CA GLY A 147 -14.97 6.83 -8.59
C GLY A 147 -16.07 7.17 -9.60
N GLY A 148 -17.33 6.92 -9.27
CA GLY A 148 -18.48 7.17 -10.17
C GLY A 148 -18.50 6.29 -11.42
N ILE A 149 -17.75 5.18 -11.44
CA ILE A 149 -17.67 4.29 -12.58
C ILE A 149 -18.83 3.28 -12.52
N THR A 150 -19.77 3.38 -13.46
CA THR A 150 -20.95 2.50 -13.55
C THR A 150 -20.86 1.45 -14.65
N ASN A 151 -19.87 1.53 -15.53
CA ASN A 151 -19.68 0.60 -16.64
C ASN A 151 -19.35 -0.81 -16.10
N LYS A 152 -20.25 -1.77 -16.33
CA LYS A 152 -20.14 -3.15 -15.84
C LYS A 152 -18.89 -3.88 -16.34
N ASN A 153 -18.44 -3.62 -17.59
CA ASN A 153 -17.26 -4.27 -18.13
C ASN A 153 -15.99 -3.77 -17.42
N ILE A 154 -15.90 -2.47 -17.11
CA ILE A 154 -14.79 -1.90 -16.36
C ILE A 154 -14.78 -2.47 -14.93
N LEU A 155 -15.92 -2.49 -14.26
CA LEU A 155 -16.03 -3.05 -12.92
C LEU A 155 -15.67 -4.55 -12.89
N SER A 156 -16.05 -5.32 -13.91
CA SER A 156 -15.67 -6.73 -14.05
C SER A 156 -14.15 -6.89 -14.20
N LEU A 157 -13.50 -6.07 -15.03
CA LEU A 157 -12.03 -6.07 -15.17
C LEU A 157 -11.33 -5.71 -13.87
N VAL A 158 -11.83 -4.71 -13.16
CA VAL A 158 -11.31 -4.32 -11.84
C VAL A 158 -11.48 -5.47 -10.84
N ASN A 159 -12.60 -6.17 -10.87
CA ASN A 159 -12.84 -7.33 -10.01
C ASN A 159 -11.86 -8.47 -10.29
N ILE A 160 -11.63 -8.80 -11.57
CA ILE A 160 -10.64 -9.82 -11.97
C ILE A 160 -9.25 -9.42 -11.48
N MET A 161 -8.87 -8.16 -11.68
CA MET A 161 -7.60 -7.59 -11.20
C MET A 161 -7.47 -7.74 -9.67
N THR A 162 -8.50 -7.39 -8.92
CA THR A 162 -8.50 -7.44 -7.45
C THR A 162 -8.37 -8.88 -6.96
N LYS A 163 -9.11 -9.81 -7.54
CA LYS A 163 -8.99 -11.26 -7.24
C LYS A 163 -7.58 -11.78 -7.53
N SER A 164 -6.98 -11.37 -8.63
CA SER A 164 -5.61 -11.77 -8.98
C SER A 164 -4.60 -11.24 -7.95
N ILE A 165 -4.79 -10.02 -7.43
CA ILE A 165 -3.96 -9.47 -6.36
C ILE A 165 -4.08 -10.31 -5.09
N TYR A 166 -5.30 -10.61 -4.65
CA TYR A 166 -5.50 -11.40 -3.43
C TYR A 166 -4.86 -12.79 -3.50
N SER A 167 -4.74 -13.38 -4.69
CA SER A 167 -4.13 -14.71 -4.87
C SER A 167 -2.63 -14.74 -4.53
N PHE A 168 -1.92 -13.61 -4.65
CA PHE A 168 -0.48 -13.53 -4.36
C PHE A 168 -0.15 -13.54 -2.86
N TYR A 169 -1.13 -13.39 -1.98
CA TYR A 169 -0.88 -13.16 -0.56
C TYR A 169 -1.15 -14.39 0.28
N ASP A 170 -0.25 -14.63 1.24
CA ASP A 170 -0.42 -15.66 2.27
C ASP A 170 -1.46 -15.26 3.31
N THR A 171 -1.54 -13.94 3.59
CA THR A 171 -2.45 -13.38 4.59
C THR A 171 -2.98 -12.04 4.12
N ILE A 172 -4.29 -11.84 4.28
CA ILE A 172 -4.98 -10.57 4.01
C ILE A 172 -5.54 -10.06 5.32
N LEU A 173 -5.08 -8.86 5.71
CA LEU A 173 -5.48 -8.18 6.92
C LEU A 173 -6.65 -7.26 6.62
N VAL A 174 -7.70 -7.34 7.42
CA VAL A 174 -8.93 -6.56 7.26
C VAL A 174 -9.27 -5.78 8.52
N GLN A 175 -9.72 -4.55 8.35
CA GLN A 175 -9.98 -3.63 9.47
C GLN A 175 -11.38 -3.77 10.07
N SER A 176 -12.29 -4.51 9.44
CA SER A 176 -13.63 -4.75 9.98
C SER A 176 -14.13 -6.16 9.64
N PRO A 177 -15.09 -6.70 10.43
CA PRO A 177 -15.72 -7.99 10.14
C PRO A 177 -16.40 -8.00 8.76
N ARG A 178 -17.05 -6.91 8.34
CA ARG A 178 -17.70 -6.81 7.02
C ARG A 178 -16.72 -6.94 5.85
N PHE A 179 -15.49 -6.50 6.00
CA PHE A 179 -14.44 -6.71 4.99
C PHE A 179 -14.10 -8.20 4.85
N LYS A 180 -14.14 -8.95 5.95
CA LYS A 180 -13.96 -10.40 5.92
C LYS A 180 -15.05 -11.07 5.09
N ASP A 181 -16.32 -10.75 5.35
CA ASP A 181 -17.45 -11.31 4.62
C ASP A 181 -17.32 -11.02 3.11
N TYR A 182 -17.01 -9.77 2.76
CA TYR A 182 -16.77 -9.36 1.39
C TYR A 182 -15.65 -10.19 0.72
N LEU A 183 -14.53 -10.40 1.39
CA LEU A 183 -13.42 -11.17 0.82
C LEU A 183 -13.77 -12.65 0.63
N LEU A 184 -14.60 -13.23 1.51
CA LEU A 184 -15.12 -14.57 1.33
C LEU A 184 -15.98 -14.67 0.07
N ASP A 185 -16.86 -13.70 -0.18
CA ASP A 185 -17.68 -13.60 -1.39
C ASP A 185 -16.83 -13.43 -2.65
N GLN A 186 -15.65 -12.79 -2.52
CA GLN A 186 -14.68 -12.71 -3.60
C GLN A 186 -13.89 -14.00 -3.83
N GLY A 187 -14.11 -15.05 -3.02
CA GLY A 187 -13.47 -16.36 -3.13
C GLY A 187 -12.12 -16.46 -2.40
N VAL A 188 -11.81 -15.53 -1.51
CA VAL A 188 -10.62 -15.62 -0.65
C VAL A 188 -10.88 -16.65 0.45
N SER A 189 -9.97 -17.61 0.64
CA SER A 189 -10.10 -18.63 1.67
C SER A 189 -10.03 -18.02 3.09
N LEU A 190 -10.90 -18.51 3.99
CA LEU A 190 -11.02 -18.01 5.36
C LEU A 190 -9.70 -18.04 6.14
N ASN A 191 -8.87 -19.04 5.92
CA ASN A 191 -7.58 -19.20 6.59
C ASN A 191 -6.53 -18.14 6.19
N LYS A 192 -6.77 -17.40 5.11
CA LYS A 192 -5.93 -16.27 4.69
C LYS A 192 -6.37 -14.94 5.28
N ILE A 193 -7.57 -14.84 5.85
CA ILE A 193 -8.15 -13.57 6.30
C ILE A 193 -7.95 -13.43 7.80
N VAL A 194 -7.32 -12.33 8.20
CA VAL A 194 -7.07 -12.00 9.61
C VAL A 194 -7.67 -10.63 9.93
N TYR A 195 -8.48 -10.57 10.98
CA TYR A 195 -8.98 -9.30 11.49
C TYR A 195 -7.85 -8.52 12.15
N TYR A 196 -7.55 -7.36 11.62
CA TYR A 196 -6.50 -6.46 12.09
C TYR A 196 -7.02 -5.02 12.06
N PRO A 197 -7.73 -4.60 13.13
CA PRO A 197 -8.35 -3.28 13.19
C PRO A 197 -7.32 -2.17 13.31
N TYR A 198 -7.76 -0.93 13.07
CA TYR A 198 -7.00 0.23 13.46
C TYR A 198 -6.86 0.30 14.99
N TYR A 199 -5.74 0.81 15.44
CA TYR A 199 -5.46 1.11 16.83
C TYR A 199 -5.39 2.63 17.04
N ALA A 200 -5.67 3.08 18.24
CA ALA A 200 -5.37 4.43 18.68
C ALA A 200 -3.95 4.46 19.29
N GLU A 201 -3.20 5.50 19.00
CA GLU A 201 -1.89 5.70 19.60
C GLU A 201 -2.04 6.07 21.10
N ASN A 202 -1.02 5.75 21.90
CA ASN A 202 -1.01 5.94 23.35
C ASN A 202 -1.15 7.41 23.79
N PHE A 203 -0.98 8.37 22.91
CA PHE A 203 -1.15 9.79 23.23
C PHE A 203 -2.62 10.26 23.19
N TYR A 204 -3.54 9.45 22.66
CA TYR A 204 -4.97 9.73 22.76
C TYR A 204 -5.45 9.31 24.16
N ASN A 205 -5.79 10.30 24.97
CA ASN A 205 -6.38 10.09 26.27
C ASN A 205 -7.85 10.49 26.26
N ILE A 206 -8.63 9.92 27.19
CA ILE A 206 -9.99 10.37 27.45
C ILE A 206 -9.88 11.79 27.99
N VAL A 207 -10.47 12.75 27.30
CA VAL A 207 -10.62 14.13 27.79
C VAL A 207 -11.96 14.19 28.50
N GLU A 208 -11.95 14.41 29.79
CA GLU A 208 -13.19 14.68 30.53
C GLU A 208 -13.79 16.02 30.04
N PRO A 209 -15.11 16.10 29.87
CA PRO A 209 -15.80 17.29 29.34
C PRO A 209 -15.71 18.50 30.27
#